data_b0469187e381d8eb174b041be9b3acae
#
_entry.id   b0469187e381d8eb174b041be9b3acae
#
_cell.length_a   1.000
_cell.length_b   1.000
_cell.length_c   1.000
_cell.angle_alpha   90.00
_cell.angle_beta   90.00
_cell.angle_gamma   90.00
#
_symmetry.space_group_name_H-M   'P 1'
#
loop_
_entity.id
_entity.type
_entity.pdbx_description
1 polymer ?
#
loop_
_entity_poly.entity_id
_entity_poly.type
_entity_poly.pdbx_seq_one_letter_code
_entity_poly.pdbx_strand_id
1 'polypeptide(L)'
;NIIWFYVLSVWGAIYGCSTFILLIFMIRRYHRQLKERFSYQENINLNWLLAILNTFFLILFLWTLSCFVIKVDYDNIYMVSSLILWMLIDYFVYRHESVIEELSDVEIVPLEQNEVDVSGMAAEVQRLFEEDKIYLNPKLKLSDVALAVGTNRTYLSRYFNRQNGQTFYDYVNSYRIQYAENLLKSTNFPLPEIAIKSGFNSISTFRRVFFASFGCSPNKYRVNA
;
A
#
# COMPACT_ATOMS: atom_id res chain seq x y z
N ASN A 1 36.82 -9.13 30.36
CA ASN A 1 36.02 -9.32 29.11
C ASN A 1 34.49 -9.08 29.26
N ILE A 2 33.98 -9.04 30.49
CA ILE A 2 32.55 -8.77 30.77
C ILE A 2 32.19 -7.33 30.32
N ILE A 3 33.05 -6.36 30.49
CA ILE A 3 32.81 -4.97 30.09
C ILE A 3 32.60 -4.87 28.56
N TRP A 4 33.39 -5.56 27.74
CA TRP A 4 33.25 -5.58 26.31
C TRP A 4 31.95 -6.22 25.86
N PHE A 5 31.44 -7.24 26.54
CA PHE A 5 30.14 -7.84 26.29
C PHE A 5 29.00 -6.82 26.45
N TYR A 6 29.00 -6.08 27.58
CA TYR A 6 27.97 -5.05 27.82
C TYR A 6 28.06 -3.90 26.79
N VAL A 7 29.28 -3.45 26.46
CA VAL A 7 29.47 -2.41 25.43
C VAL A 7 28.93 -2.84 24.08
N LEU A 8 29.24 -4.05 23.64
CA LEU A 8 28.74 -4.58 22.37
C LEU A 8 27.22 -4.80 22.38
N SER A 9 26.64 -5.26 23.50
CA SER A 9 25.20 -5.43 23.63
C SER A 9 24.45 -4.10 23.56
N VAL A 10 24.94 -3.05 24.24
CA VAL A 10 24.34 -1.70 24.17
C VAL A 10 24.47 -1.13 22.76
N TRP A 11 25.62 -1.30 22.13
CA TRP A 11 25.85 -0.84 20.76
C TRP A 11 24.93 -1.54 19.75
N GLY A 12 24.77 -2.86 19.90
CA GLY A 12 23.85 -3.67 19.10
C GLY A 12 22.39 -3.25 19.28
N ALA A 13 21.97 -2.94 20.51
CA ALA A 13 20.64 -2.43 20.80
C ALA A 13 20.37 -1.07 20.14
N ILE A 14 21.33 -0.14 20.23
CA ILE A 14 21.22 1.19 19.58
C ILE A 14 21.16 1.04 18.06
N TYR A 15 22.00 0.20 17.47
CA TYR A 15 22.00 -0.08 16.04
C TYR A 15 20.68 -0.71 15.61
N GLY A 16 20.16 -1.70 16.33
CA GLY A 16 18.87 -2.35 16.05
C GLY A 16 17.70 -1.36 16.13
N CYS A 17 17.64 -0.50 17.14
CA CYS A 17 16.61 0.54 17.25
C CYS A 17 16.67 1.53 16.07
N SER A 18 17.87 1.99 15.72
CA SER A 18 18.03 2.96 14.63
C SER A 18 17.62 2.39 13.27
N THR A 19 18.03 1.15 12.97
CA THR A 19 17.62 0.46 11.73
C THR A 19 16.13 0.21 11.67
N PHE A 20 15.52 -0.16 12.79
CA PHE A 20 14.06 -0.37 12.87
C PHE A 20 13.28 0.92 12.58
N ILE A 21 13.69 2.05 13.16
CA ILE A 21 13.07 3.36 12.90
C ILE A 21 13.20 3.76 11.43
N LEU A 22 14.40 3.56 10.84
CA LEU A 22 14.63 3.83 9.41
C LEU A 22 13.72 2.99 8.51
N LEU A 23 13.57 1.69 8.81
CA LEU A 23 12.71 0.79 8.06
C LEU A 23 11.23 1.20 8.12
N ILE A 24 10.72 1.58 9.30
CA ILE A 24 9.36 2.11 9.44
C ILE A 24 9.17 3.34 8.55
N PHE A 25 10.14 4.25 8.55
CA PHE A 25 10.09 5.46 7.72
C PHE A 25 10.08 5.11 6.23
N MET A 26 10.95 4.19 5.80
CA MET A 26 11.02 3.75 4.40
C MET A 26 9.71 3.08 3.94
N ILE A 27 9.12 2.20 4.77
CA ILE A 27 7.85 1.53 4.44
C ILE A 27 6.70 2.53 4.35
N ARG A 28 6.63 3.51 5.26
CA ARG A 28 5.62 4.60 5.17
C ARG A 28 5.78 5.42 3.89
N ARG A 29 7.03 5.74 3.53
CA ARG A 29 7.33 6.44 2.28
C ARG A 29 6.92 5.62 1.06
N TYR A 30 7.20 4.32 1.06
CA TYR A 30 6.79 3.39 0.01
C TYR A 30 5.26 3.32 -0.15
N HIS A 31 4.50 3.16 0.95
CA HIS A 31 3.04 3.15 0.89
C HIS A 31 2.45 4.46 0.33
N ARG A 32 3.09 5.60 0.62
CA ARG A 32 2.69 6.87 0.02
C ARG A 32 2.92 6.87 -1.49
N GLN A 33 4.06 6.41 -1.95
CA GLN A 33 4.38 6.30 -3.39
C GLN A 33 3.44 5.33 -4.11
N LEU A 34 3.02 4.23 -3.46
CA LEU A 34 2.03 3.32 -4.03
C LEU A 34 0.70 4.02 -4.30
N LYS A 35 0.21 4.81 -3.36
CA LYS A 35 -1.03 5.58 -3.53
C LYS A 35 -0.97 6.62 -4.65
N GLU A 36 0.24 7.09 -4.97
CA GLU A 36 0.45 8.05 -6.05
C GLU A 36 0.49 7.37 -7.44
N ARG A 37 0.68 6.06 -7.51
CA ARG A 37 0.87 5.32 -8.77
C ARG A 37 -0.23 4.33 -9.11
N PHE A 38 -0.87 3.73 -8.10
CA PHE A 38 -1.82 2.64 -8.28
C PHE A 38 -3.17 2.98 -7.64
N SER A 39 -4.25 2.57 -8.32
CA SER A 39 -5.62 2.68 -7.79
C SER A 39 -5.99 1.50 -6.88
N TYR A 40 -5.10 0.53 -6.71
CA TYR A 40 -5.27 -0.67 -5.88
C TYR A 40 -4.04 -0.87 -5.00
N GLN A 41 -4.20 -1.60 -3.91
CA GLN A 41 -3.12 -1.86 -2.94
C GLN A 41 -3.01 -3.34 -2.56
N GLU A 42 -3.92 -4.16 -3.06
CA GLU A 42 -3.90 -5.60 -2.85
C GLU A 42 -2.64 -6.19 -3.48
N ASN A 43 -1.98 -7.07 -2.75
CA ASN A 43 -0.74 -7.76 -3.13
C ASN A 43 0.53 -6.90 -3.26
N ILE A 44 0.44 -5.56 -3.31
CA ILE A 44 1.61 -4.67 -3.43
C ILE A 44 1.95 -3.93 -2.12
N ASN A 45 1.18 -4.14 -1.05
CA ASN A 45 1.46 -3.53 0.26
C ASN A 45 2.55 -4.32 1.01
N LEU A 46 3.37 -3.60 1.77
CA LEU A 46 4.44 -4.17 2.60
C LEU A 46 4.04 -4.34 4.09
N ASN A 47 2.73 -4.42 4.41
CA ASN A 47 2.28 -4.57 5.81
C ASN A 47 2.77 -5.88 6.43
N TRP A 48 2.88 -6.95 5.62
CA TRP A 48 3.46 -8.22 6.03
C TRP A 48 4.92 -8.07 6.47
N LEU A 49 5.70 -7.23 5.78
CA LEU A 49 7.09 -6.96 6.13
C LEU A 49 7.19 -6.24 7.48
N LEU A 50 6.28 -5.29 7.77
CA LEU A 50 6.20 -4.66 9.09
C LEU A 50 5.91 -5.68 10.19
N ALA A 51 5.01 -6.63 9.96
CA ALA A 51 4.70 -7.68 10.94
C ALA A 51 5.93 -8.54 11.23
N ILE A 52 6.66 -8.97 10.20
CA ILE A 52 7.90 -9.74 10.34
C ILE A 52 8.97 -8.94 11.10
N LEU A 53 9.19 -7.68 10.73
CA LEU A 53 10.16 -6.82 11.39
C LEU A 53 9.83 -6.58 12.87
N ASN A 54 8.56 -6.37 13.20
CA ASN A 54 8.11 -6.24 14.59
C ASN A 54 8.38 -7.52 15.39
N THR A 55 8.10 -8.70 14.81
CA THR A 55 8.35 -9.98 15.44
C THR A 55 9.84 -10.21 15.67
N PHE A 56 10.66 -9.91 14.67
CA PHE A 56 12.12 -10.00 14.79
C PHE A 56 12.67 -9.09 15.91
N PHE A 57 12.22 -7.85 15.94
CA PHE A 57 12.63 -6.89 16.97
C PHE A 57 12.22 -7.33 18.37
N LEU A 58 11.01 -7.90 18.50
CA LEU A 58 10.51 -8.45 19.77
C LEU A 58 11.40 -9.63 20.25
N ILE A 59 11.74 -10.55 19.35
CA ILE A 59 12.61 -11.69 19.68
C ILE A 59 13.99 -11.21 20.12
N LEU A 60 14.57 -10.25 19.39
CA LEU A 60 15.87 -9.66 19.73
C LEU A 60 15.84 -8.93 21.07
N PHE A 61 14.78 -8.21 21.35
CA PHE A 61 14.58 -7.50 22.62
C PHE A 61 14.47 -8.50 23.79
N LEU A 62 13.67 -9.56 23.65
CA LEU A 62 13.53 -10.59 24.68
C LEU A 62 14.84 -11.35 24.93
N TRP A 63 15.60 -11.64 23.87
CA TRP A 63 16.93 -12.24 24.00
C TRP A 63 17.89 -11.32 24.74
N THR A 64 17.96 -10.05 24.39
CA THR A 64 18.79 -9.05 25.08
C THR A 64 18.41 -8.95 26.55
N LEU A 65 17.11 -8.89 26.85
CA LEU A 65 16.61 -8.86 28.23
C LEU A 65 17.00 -10.12 29.02
N SER A 66 16.93 -11.28 28.39
CA SER A 66 17.35 -12.57 28.97
C SER A 66 18.84 -12.55 29.35
N CYS A 67 19.71 -12.02 28.50
CA CYS A 67 21.14 -11.89 28.79
C CYS A 67 21.43 -11.03 30.05
N PHE A 68 20.60 -10.02 30.32
CA PHE A 68 20.81 -9.11 31.47
C PHE A 68 20.14 -9.59 32.76
N VAL A 69 18.97 -10.24 32.66
CA VAL A 69 18.09 -10.50 33.83
C VAL A 69 18.16 -11.96 34.28
N ILE A 70 18.22 -12.93 33.39
CA ILE A 70 17.81 -14.32 33.72
C ILE A 70 18.98 -15.32 33.67
N LYS A 71 20.19 -15.00 33.33
CA LYS A 71 21.36 -15.93 33.31
C LYS A 71 21.09 -17.38 32.86
N VAL A 72 20.08 -17.62 32.04
CA VAL A 72 19.70 -18.94 31.48
C VAL A 72 20.13 -19.00 30.03
N ASP A 73 20.67 -20.14 29.59
CA ASP A 73 21.12 -20.39 28.21
C ASP A 73 19.92 -20.49 27.26
N TYR A 74 19.34 -19.36 26.87
CA TYR A 74 18.28 -19.29 25.84
C TYR A 74 18.83 -19.26 24.39
N ASP A 75 20.10 -19.47 24.20
CA ASP A 75 20.77 -19.40 22.89
C ASP A 75 20.11 -20.37 21.86
N ASN A 76 19.72 -21.58 22.31
CA ASN A 76 19.05 -22.56 21.45
C ASN A 76 17.65 -22.06 21.02
N ILE A 77 16.90 -21.43 21.88
CA ILE A 77 15.55 -20.89 21.60
C ILE A 77 15.68 -19.72 20.61
N TYR A 78 16.67 -18.86 20.83
CA TYR A 78 16.96 -17.76 19.90
C TYR A 78 17.36 -18.27 18.51
N MET A 79 18.24 -19.26 18.42
CA MET A 79 18.66 -19.83 17.14
C MET A 79 17.48 -20.47 16.38
N VAL A 80 16.65 -21.26 17.04
CA VAL A 80 15.47 -21.90 16.41
C VAL A 80 14.47 -20.82 15.98
N SER A 81 14.17 -19.84 16.83
CA SER A 81 13.22 -18.77 16.47
C SER A 81 13.71 -17.89 15.31
N SER A 82 15.02 -17.62 15.23
CA SER A 82 15.60 -16.90 14.12
C SER A 82 15.53 -17.69 12.80
N LEU A 83 15.75 -19.00 12.82
CA LEU A 83 15.60 -19.87 11.64
C LEU A 83 14.16 -19.88 11.13
N ILE A 84 13.17 -20.02 12.02
CA ILE A 84 11.75 -19.97 11.65
C ILE A 84 11.43 -18.62 11.00
N LEU A 85 11.96 -17.52 11.57
CA LEU A 85 11.75 -16.19 11.01
C LEU A 85 12.35 -16.03 9.61
N TRP A 86 13.57 -16.54 9.37
CA TRP A 86 14.19 -16.53 8.05
C TRP A 86 13.36 -17.33 7.03
N MET A 87 12.83 -18.50 7.40
CA MET A 87 11.93 -19.28 6.55
C MET A 87 10.63 -18.54 6.22
N LEU A 88 10.08 -17.79 7.17
CA LEU A 88 8.90 -16.96 6.93
C LEU A 88 9.21 -15.80 5.98
N ILE A 89 10.35 -15.13 6.13
CA ILE A 89 10.78 -14.05 5.23
C ILE A 89 10.92 -14.60 3.81
N ASP A 90 11.60 -15.75 3.64
CA ASP A 90 11.84 -16.39 2.35
C ASP A 90 10.51 -16.77 1.68
N TYR A 91 9.58 -17.35 2.43
CA TYR A 91 8.23 -17.68 1.95
C TYR A 91 7.47 -16.45 1.47
N PHE A 92 7.50 -15.35 2.24
CA PHE A 92 6.80 -14.13 1.86
C PHE A 92 7.47 -13.41 0.68
N VAL A 93 8.80 -13.38 0.61
CA VAL A 93 9.53 -12.82 -0.54
C VAL A 93 9.19 -13.57 -1.80
N TYR A 94 9.25 -14.92 -1.77
CA TYR A 94 8.89 -15.75 -2.91
C TYR A 94 7.44 -15.53 -3.38
N ARG A 95 6.51 -15.41 -2.45
CA ARG A 95 5.09 -15.17 -2.76
C ARG A 95 4.83 -13.79 -3.37
N HIS A 96 5.69 -12.80 -3.10
CA HIS A 96 5.57 -11.42 -3.58
C HIS A 96 6.48 -11.07 -4.77
N GLU A 97 7.14 -12.05 -5.38
CA GLU A 97 8.00 -11.86 -6.55
C GLU A 97 7.25 -11.21 -7.72
N SER A 98 5.96 -11.50 -7.87
CA SER A 98 5.07 -10.85 -8.86
C SER A 98 4.93 -9.33 -8.70
N VAL A 99 5.22 -8.79 -7.52
CA VAL A 99 5.15 -7.33 -7.26
C VAL A 99 6.30 -6.61 -7.92
N ILE A 100 7.49 -7.22 -7.94
CA ILE A 100 8.70 -6.65 -8.56
C ILE A 100 8.51 -6.61 -10.08
N GLU A 101 7.91 -7.64 -10.64
CA GLU A 101 7.58 -7.73 -12.07
C GLU A 101 6.54 -6.68 -12.47
N GLU A 102 5.50 -6.49 -11.67
CA GLU A 102 4.46 -5.47 -11.88
C GLU A 102 4.98 -4.02 -11.71
N LEU A 103 6.07 -3.83 -10.95
CA LEU A 103 6.77 -2.55 -10.79
C LEU A 103 7.80 -2.31 -11.91
N SER A 104 8.37 -3.37 -12.50
CA SER A 104 9.37 -3.29 -13.58
C SER A 104 8.77 -2.99 -14.94
N ASP A 105 7.51 -3.34 -15.20
CA ASP A 105 6.74 -3.00 -16.41
C ASP A 105 6.51 -1.49 -16.61
N VAL A 106 7.05 -0.68 -15.69
CA VAL A 106 7.00 0.76 -15.74
C VAL A 106 8.22 1.31 -16.49
N GLU A 107 8.41 0.89 -17.73
CA GLU A 107 9.37 1.55 -18.62
C GLU A 107 8.99 3.02 -18.83
N ILE A 108 9.97 3.87 -18.58
CA ILE A 108 9.89 5.31 -18.76
C ILE A 108 9.88 5.53 -20.28
N VAL A 109 8.71 5.71 -20.87
CA VAL A 109 8.64 6.31 -22.20
C VAL A 109 8.96 7.80 -22.02
N PRO A 110 10.09 8.30 -22.51
CA PRO A 110 10.38 9.73 -22.51
C PRO A 110 9.46 10.37 -23.54
N LEU A 111 8.33 10.90 -23.09
CA LEU A 111 7.59 11.83 -23.92
C LEU A 111 8.35 13.17 -23.91
N GLU A 112 8.62 13.70 -25.10
CA GLU A 112 9.23 15.01 -25.30
C GLU A 112 8.51 16.05 -24.44
N GLN A 113 9.29 16.99 -23.91
CA GLN A 113 8.83 18.08 -23.05
C GLN A 113 8.06 19.13 -23.89
N ASN A 114 6.88 18.78 -24.34
CA ASN A 114 5.94 19.79 -24.80
C ASN A 114 5.29 20.43 -23.58
N GLU A 115 5.14 21.73 -23.56
CA GLU A 115 4.38 22.46 -22.54
C GLU A 115 2.99 21.82 -22.46
N VAL A 116 2.75 21.11 -21.35
CA VAL A 116 1.48 20.41 -21.15
C VAL A 116 0.43 21.48 -20.88
N ASP A 117 -0.52 21.63 -21.78
CA ASP A 117 -1.73 22.42 -21.52
C ASP A 117 -2.50 21.77 -20.37
N VAL A 118 -2.32 22.34 -19.18
CA VAL A 118 -2.92 21.85 -17.94
C VAL A 118 -4.45 21.87 -18.04
N SER A 119 -5.02 22.81 -18.80
CA SER A 119 -6.47 22.93 -18.97
C SER A 119 -7.03 21.79 -19.84
N GLY A 120 -6.37 21.49 -20.94
CA GLY A 120 -6.73 20.36 -21.82
C GLY A 120 -6.55 19.02 -21.13
N MET A 121 -5.48 18.87 -20.35
CA MET A 121 -5.24 17.67 -19.55
C MET A 121 -6.36 17.44 -18.51
N ALA A 122 -6.80 18.49 -17.81
CA ALA A 122 -7.87 18.38 -16.81
C ALA A 122 -9.20 17.95 -17.44
N ALA A 123 -9.56 18.55 -18.58
CA ALA A 123 -10.78 18.20 -19.32
C ALA A 123 -10.74 16.73 -19.80
N GLU A 124 -9.59 16.27 -20.31
CA GLU A 124 -9.47 14.90 -20.79
C GLU A 124 -9.49 13.89 -19.63
N VAL A 125 -8.87 14.17 -18.49
CA VAL A 125 -9.01 13.34 -17.27
C VAL A 125 -10.48 13.26 -16.87
N GLN A 126 -11.17 14.38 -16.84
CA GLN A 126 -12.60 14.40 -16.47
C GLN A 126 -13.43 13.56 -17.44
N ARG A 127 -13.22 13.69 -18.75
CA ARG A 127 -13.90 12.90 -19.77
C ARG A 127 -13.69 11.39 -19.57
N LEU A 128 -12.43 10.95 -19.36
CA LEU A 128 -12.09 9.55 -19.13
C LEU A 128 -12.79 8.97 -17.88
N PHE A 129 -12.95 9.78 -16.85
CA PHE A 129 -13.60 9.33 -15.62
C PHE A 129 -15.13 9.40 -15.69
N GLU A 130 -15.72 10.44 -16.29
CA GLU A 130 -17.17 10.62 -16.32
C GLU A 130 -17.84 9.82 -17.46
N GLU A 131 -17.25 9.85 -18.67
CA GLU A 131 -17.82 9.21 -19.85
C GLU A 131 -17.32 7.76 -19.99
N ASP A 132 -15.99 7.55 -20.06
CA ASP A 132 -15.38 6.24 -20.31
C ASP A 132 -15.36 5.36 -19.06
N LYS A 133 -15.57 5.93 -17.87
CA LYS A 133 -15.59 5.23 -16.57
C LYS A 133 -14.39 4.31 -16.36
N ILE A 134 -13.19 4.78 -16.73
CA ILE A 134 -11.96 3.99 -16.65
C ILE A 134 -11.65 3.51 -15.23
N TYR A 135 -12.21 4.16 -14.20
CA TYR A 135 -12.10 3.76 -12.80
C TYR A 135 -12.69 2.36 -12.52
N LEU A 136 -13.54 1.83 -13.40
CA LEU A 136 -14.10 0.47 -13.28
C LEU A 136 -13.04 -0.62 -13.57
N ASN A 137 -11.90 -0.27 -14.19
CA ASN A 137 -10.77 -1.18 -14.29
C ASN A 137 -10.16 -1.40 -12.91
N PRO A 138 -10.20 -2.62 -12.34
CA PRO A 138 -9.71 -2.88 -10.99
C PRO A 138 -8.19 -2.71 -10.85
N LYS A 139 -7.44 -2.85 -11.94
CA LYS A 139 -5.96 -2.71 -11.99
C LYS A 139 -5.49 -1.39 -12.62
N LEU A 140 -6.32 -0.36 -12.65
CA LEU A 140 -5.98 0.94 -13.22
C LEU A 140 -4.72 1.53 -12.56
N LYS A 141 -3.73 1.89 -13.39
CA LYS A 141 -2.47 2.53 -12.99
C LYS A 141 -2.46 3.99 -13.46
N LEU A 142 -1.67 4.81 -12.78
CA LEU A 142 -1.44 6.21 -13.20
C LEU A 142 -0.84 6.29 -14.61
N SER A 143 0.01 5.30 -14.98
CA SER A 143 0.58 5.19 -16.32
C SER A 143 -0.47 5.04 -17.42
N ASP A 144 -1.54 4.29 -17.14
CA ASP A 144 -2.61 4.02 -18.10
C ASP A 144 -3.37 5.31 -18.41
N VAL A 145 -3.66 6.08 -17.36
CA VAL A 145 -4.33 7.39 -17.50
C VAL A 145 -3.40 8.39 -18.18
N ALA A 146 -2.11 8.40 -17.83
CA ALA A 146 -1.13 9.29 -18.45
C ALA A 146 -1.00 9.03 -19.95
N LEU A 147 -0.97 7.76 -20.37
CA LEU A 147 -0.96 7.37 -21.76
C LEU A 147 -2.24 7.81 -22.49
N ALA A 148 -3.41 7.58 -21.87
CA ALA A 148 -4.70 7.96 -22.47
C ALA A 148 -4.84 9.47 -22.65
N VAL A 149 -4.32 10.26 -21.72
CA VAL A 149 -4.35 11.74 -21.76
C VAL A 149 -3.22 12.32 -22.66
N GLY A 150 -2.26 11.50 -23.10
CA GLY A 150 -1.11 11.96 -23.88
C GLY A 150 -0.09 12.77 -23.07
N THR A 151 0.08 12.44 -21.79
CA THR A 151 1.00 13.12 -20.87
C THR A 151 1.93 12.13 -20.16
N ASN A 152 2.86 12.64 -19.36
CA ASN A 152 3.68 11.76 -18.53
C ASN A 152 3.16 11.65 -17.10
N ARG A 153 3.58 10.58 -16.41
CA ARG A 153 3.17 10.28 -15.03
C ARG A 153 3.50 11.40 -14.03
N THR A 154 4.57 12.14 -14.26
CA THR A 154 5.01 13.19 -13.35
C THR A 154 4.05 14.37 -13.36
N TYR A 155 3.61 14.80 -14.55
CA TYR A 155 2.62 15.86 -14.68
C TYR A 155 1.27 15.44 -14.14
N LEU A 156 0.83 14.23 -14.46
CA LEU A 156 -0.46 13.73 -13.98
C LEU A 156 -0.46 13.51 -12.44
N SER A 157 0.64 13.04 -11.85
CA SER A 157 0.79 12.94 -10.40
C SER A 157 0.74 14.32 -9.74
N ARG A 158 1.37 15.34 -10.34
CA ARG A 158 1.29 16.72 -9.86
C ARG A 158 -0.13 17.28 -9.96
N TYR A 159 -0.87 16.96 -11.01
CA TYR A 159 -2.27 17.34 -11.17
C TYR A 159 -3.12 16.81 -10.01
N PHE A 160 -3.09 15.51 -9.72
CA PHE A 160 -3.86 14.94 -8.61
C PHE A 160 -3.44 15.53 -7.26
N ASN A 161 -2.14 15.59 -6.96
CA ASN A 161 -1.65 16.01 -5.66
C ASN A 161 -1.75 17.52 -5.41
N ARG A 162 -1.53 18.37 -6.42
CA ARG A 162 -1.48 19.83 -6.24
C ARG A 162 -2.80 20.52 -6.54
N GLN A 163 -3.51 20.13 -7.59
CA GLN A 163 -4.74 20.76 -8.00
C GLN A 163 -5.96 20.15 -7.31
N ASN A 164 -6.02 18.82 -7.19
CA ASN A 164 -7.14 18.13 -6.54
C ASN A 164 -6.88 17.81 -5.06
N GLY A 165 -5.66 18.01 -4.55
CA GLY A 165 -5.32 17.76 -3.15
C GLY A 165 -5.45 16.29 -2.73
N GLN A 166 -5.51 15.37 -3.69
CA GLN A 166 -5.76 13.94 -3.47
C GLN A 166 -4.68 13.09 -4.15
N THR A 167 -4.42 11.88 -3.61
CA THR A 167 -3.60 10.91 -4.34
C THR A 167 -4.40 10.31 -5.49
N PHE A 168 -3.73 9.75 -6.49
CA PHE A 168 -4.39 9.01 -7.58
C PHE A 168 -5.29 7.89 -7.04
N TYR A 169 -4.85 7.17 -6.01
CA TYR A 169 -5.64 6.16 -5.31
C TYR A 169 -6.95 6.73 -4.75
N ASP A 170 -6.87 7.85 -4.05
CA ASP A 170 -8.04 8.44 -3.40
C ASP A 170 -9.02 9.01 -4.45
N TYR A 171 -8.50 9.62 -5.53
CA TYR A 171 -9.28 10.13 -6.65
C TYR A 171 -10.06 9.01 -7.37
N VAL A 172 -9.39 7.93 -7.77
CA VAL A 172 -10.06 6.79 -8.41
C VAL A 172 -11.10 6.16 -7.50
N ASN A 173 -10.77 5.97 -6.22
CA ASN A 173 -11.69 5.34 -5.29
C ASN A 173 -12.90 6.24 -4.93
N SER A 174 -12.79 7.56 -5.06
CA SER A 174 -13.96 8.45 -4.90
C SER A 174 -15.04 8.17 -5.96
N TYR A 175 -14.64 8.00 -7.22
CA TYR A 175 -15.56 7.61 -8.31
C TYR A 175 -16.12 6.19 -8.13
N ARG A 176 -15.28 5.24 -7.75
CA ARG A 176 -15.72 3.85 -7.48
C ARG A 176 -16.76 3.79 -6.37
N ILE A 177 -16.59 4.56 -5.31
CA ILE A 177 -17.52 4.60 -4.18
C ILE A 177 -18.83 5.25 -4.55
N GLN A 178 -18.83 6.33 -5.32
CA GLN A 178 -20.04 6.96 -5.83
C GLN A 178 -20.83 5.98 -6.73
N TYR A 179 -20.14 5.25 -7.60
CA TYR A 179 -20.76 4.24 -8.44
C TYR A 179 -21.34 3.07 -7.61
N ALA A 180 -20.59 2.62 -6.58
CA ALA A 180 -21.07 1.59 -5.67
C ALA A 180 -22.28 2.04 -4.84
N GLU A 181 -22.32 3.30 -4.41
CA GLU A 181 -23.47 3.91 -3.73
C GLU A 181 -24.74 3.83 -4.59
N ASN A 182 -24.62 4.19 -5.87
CA ASN A 182 -25.73 4.10 -6.81
C ASN A 182 -26.22 2.66 -6.97
N LEU A 183 -25.32 1.68 -7.07
CA LEU A 183 -25.67 0.27 -7.13
C LEU A 183 -26.34 -0.23 -5.84
N LEU A 184 -25.88 0.24 -4.68
CA LEU A 184 -26.47 -0.11 -3.38
C LEU A 184 -27.92 0.38 -3.25
N LYS A 185 -28.24 1.55 -3.81
CA LYS A 185 -29.58 2.15 -3.79
C LYS A 185 -30.51 1.58 -4.85
N SER A 186 -29.98 1.28 -6.04
CA SER A 186 -30.79 0.91 -7.21
C SER A 186 -30.93 -0.60 -7.42
N THR A 187 -30.14 -1.43 -6.72
CA THR A 187 -30.11 -2.88 -6.95
C THR A 187 -30.06 -3.68 -5.65
N ASN A 188 -30.45 -4.95 -5.74
CA ASN A 188 -30.32 -5.92 -4.66
C ASN A 188 -29.08 -6.82 -4.79
N PHE A 189 -28.07 -6.39 -5.57
CA PHE A 189 -26.86 -7.18 -5.73
C PHE A 189 -26.16 -7.45 -4.39
N PRO A 190 -25.56 -8.64 -4.21
CA PRO A 190 -24.74 -8.93 -3.03
C PRO A 190 -23.49 -8.03 -3.01
N LEU A 191 -22.99 -7.70 -1.81
CA LEU A 191 -21.85 -6.79 -1.67
C LEU A 191 -20.59 -7.22 -2.47
N PRO A 192 -20.24 -8.51 -2.58
CA PRO A 192 -19.11 -8.92 -3.42
C PRO A 192 -19.29 -8.51 -4.89
N GLU A 193 -20.50 -8.63 -5.41
CA GLU A 193 -20.82 -8.26 -6.80
C GLU A 193 -20.74 -6.75 -7.00
N ILE A 194 -21.28 -5.96 -6.06
CA ILE A 194 -21.16 -4.50 -6.10
C ILE A 194 -19.70 -4.08 -6.08
N ALA A 195 -18.86 -4.69 -5.21
CA ALA A 195 -17.43 -4.37 -5.14
C ALA A 195 -16.76 -4.60 -6.51
N ILE A 196 -16.99 -5.75 -7.14
CA ILE A 196 -16.41 -6.08 -8.46
C ILE A 196 -16.90 -5.12 -9.53
N LYS A 197 -18.24 -4.90 -9.63
CA LYS A 197 -18.85 -4.01 -10.63
C LYS A 197 -18.38 -2.55 -10.48
N SER A 198 -17.99 -2.15 -9.28
CA SER A 198 -17.45 -0.82 -8.98
C SER A 198 -15.94 -0.70 -9.16
N GLY A 199 -15.28 -1.72 -9.69
CA GLY A 199 -13.85 -1.71 -9.99
C GLY A 199 -12.94 -1.99 -8.79
N PHE A 200 -13.45 -2.53 -7.68
CA PHE A 200 -12.59 -2.94 -6.56
C PHE A 200 -12.06 -4.36 -6.77
N ASN A 201 -10.77 -4.56 -6.53
CA ASN A 201 -10.13 -5.88 -6.57
C ASN A 201 -10.59 -6.82 -5.44
N SER A 202 -11.00 -6.26 -4.30
CA SER A 202 -11.42 -7.04 -3.15
C SER A 202 -12.57 -6.38 -2.39
N ILE A 203 -13.42 -7.22 -1.80
CA ILE A 203 -14.48 -6.77 -0.91
C ILE A 203 -13.94 -6.10 0.36
N SER A 204 -12.75 -6.47 0.80
CA SER A 204 -12.10 -5.89 1.97
C SER A 204 -11.72 -4.42 1.73
N THR A 205 -11.12 -4.12 0.58
CA THR A 205 -10.80 -2.75 0.18
C THR A 205 -12.06 -1.93 -0.04
N PHE A 206 -13.07 -2.49 -0.73
CA PHE A 206 -14.37 -1.84 -0.88
C PHE A 206 -14.95 -1.42 0.47
N ARG A 207 -15.08 -2.35 1.43
CA ARG A 207 -15.62 -2.06 2.76
C ARG A 207 -14.84 -0.98 3.50
N ARG A 208 -13.51 -1.03 3.44
CA ARG A 208 -12.63 -0.05 4.09
C ARG A 208 -12.81 1.35 3.50
N VAL A 209 -12.81 1.47 2.18
CA VAL A 209 -12.97 2.75 1.48
C VAL A 209 -14.38 3.29 1.67
N PHE A 210 -15.40 2.44 1.60
CA PHE A 210 -16.79 2.81 1.84
C PHE A 210 -17.00 3.35 3.25
N PHE A 211 -16.46 2.65 4.27
CA PHE A 211 -16.53 3.13 5.66
C PHE A 211 -15.80 4.47 5.85
N ALA A 212 -14.66 4.66 5.21
CA ALA A 212 -13.93 5.94 5.25
C ALA A 212 -14.73 7.10 4.64
N SER A 213 -15.52 6.82 3.59
CA SER A 213 -16.32 7.84 2.87
C SER A 213 -17.64 8.16 3.56
N PHE A 214 -18.35 7.16 4.10
CA PHE A 214 -19.71 7.32 4.62
C PHE A 214 -19.84 7.12 6.15
N GLY A 215 -18.77 6.77 6.86
CA GLY A 215 -18.78 6.54 8.31
C GLY A 215 -19.56 5.30 8.76
N CYS A 216 -20.09 4.49 7.83
CA CYS A 216 -20.84 3.28 8.15
C CYS A 216 -20.54 2.14 7.16
N SER A 217 -20.94 0.91 7.53
CA SER A 217 -20.75 -0.24 6.63
C SER A 217 -21.74 -0.19 5.45
N PRO A 218 -21.39 -0.77 4.29
CA PRO A 218 -22.28 -0.84 3.12
C PRO A 218 -23.63 -1.48 3.43
N ASN A 219 -23.67 -2.53 4.28
CA ASN A 219 -24.93 -3.16 4.70
C ASN A 219 -25.81 -2.21 5.50
N LYS A 220 -25.23 -1.48 6.46
CA LYS A 220 -25.98 -0.48 7.25
C LYS A 220 -26.46 0.67 6.37
N TYR A 221 -25.65 1.09 5.42
CA TYR A 221 -26.03 2.12 4.46
C TYR A 221 -27.24 1.71 3.62
N ARG A 222 -27.26 0.48 3.08
CA ARG A 222 -28.38 -0.05 2.27
C ARG A 222 -29.71 -0.11 3.03
N VAL A 223 -29.68 -0.39 4.33
CA VAL A 223 -30.91 -0.47 5.16
C VAL A 223 -31.48 0.93 5.43
N ASN A 224 -30.60 1.96 5.45
CA ASN A 224 -30.99 3.33 5.79
C ASN A 224 -31.22 4.21 4.55
N ALA A 225 -30.95 3.72 3.35
CA ALA A 225 -31.14 4.41 2.07
C ALA A 225 -32.45 4.03 1.41
#